data_c1994d8bceede27624ee3474241de58f
#
_entry.id   c1994d8bceede27624ee3474241de58f
#
_cell.length_a   1.000
_cell.length_b   1.000
_cell.length_c   1.000
_cell.angle_alpha   90.00
_cell.angle_beta   90.00
_cell.angle_gamma   90.00
#
_symmetry.space_group_name_H-M   'P 1'
#
loop_
_entity.id
_entity.type
_entity.pdbx_description
1 polymer ?
#
loop_
_entity_poly.entity_id
_entity_poly.type
_entity_poly.pdbx_seq_one_letter_code
_entity_poly.pdbx_strand_id
1 'polypeptide(L)'
;MEVMKPENNIFPILSVQTTYQCNMACANCYLGDMLNNPKFPDVDVKKFEDVIKRLPNKTHIRFIGAEPTLNNDLFKLIEITRKYKHRPNMLTNGLKLAQEDYVKGLKKSGMTWIGLSMNGGLDDEVYKRFDNGKYAKLKMRALENCIKNNLVPHINVIIDPSNIHILQPLISHIISLCKKYKRKIGPHFPIMLRVKSIGKMGNFLDSHTFTIYEMISIMRNLVGDIVPNFTIDGVKETNTCTFDFKTSMGKMYGKITDWSVDDDGLPLTNSKRRGIITDNYQIEPFFDYYGKIDETQHPR
;
A
#
# COMPACT_ATOMS: atom_id res chain seq x y z
N MET A 1 1.27 6.81 23.53
CA MET A 1 2.64 6.24 23.41
C MET A 1 3.63 7.36 23.15
N GLU A 2 4.86 7.18 23.63
CA GLU A 2 5.86 8.24 23.63
C GLU A 2 6.44 8.46 22.21
N VAL A 3 6.59 9.72 21.82
CA VAL A 3 7.26 10.13 20.57
C VAL A 3 8.73 9.70 20.65
N MET A 4 9.18 8.94 19.65
CA MET A 4 10.54 8.37 19.65
C MET A 4 11.48 9.18 18.77
N LYS A 5 12.73 9.34 19.25
CA LYS A 5 13.82 9.82 18.39
C LYS A 5 14.21 8.74 17.37
N PRO A 6 14.69 9.11 16.17
CA PRO A 6 15.05 8.15 15.12
C PRO A 6 16.02 7.04 15.55
N GLU A 7 16.99 7.37 16.40
CA GLU A 7 17.98 6.42 16.92
C GLU A 7 17.39 5.31 17.82
N ASN A 8 16.19 5.55 18.36
CA ASN A 8 15.45 4.61 19.21
C ASN A 8 14.38 3.83 18.43
N ASN A 9 14.40 3.89 17.10
CA ASN A 9 13.40 3.23 16.29
C ASN A 9 13.38 1.71 16.49
N ILE A 10 12.20 1.21 16.84
CA ILE A 10 11.92 -0.23 16.97
C ILE A 10 11.09 -0.80 15.82
N PHE A 11 10.55 0.06 14.95
CA PHE A 11 9.67 -0.38 13.88
C PHE A 11 10.44 -0.88 12.66
N PRO A 12 10.19 -2.11 12.19
CA PRO A 12 10.79 -2.63 10.96
C PRO A 12 10.27 -1.93 9.69
N ILE A 13 9.12 -1.24 9.79
CA ILE A 13 8.52 -0.48 8.70
C ILE A 13 8.23 0.94 9.18
N LEU A 14 8.82 1.93 8.52
CA LEU A 14 8.50 3.34 8.73
C LEU A 14 7.83 3.92 7.50
N SER A 15 6.67 4.49 7.68
CA SER A 15 5.96 5.24 6.66
C SER A 15 6.43 6.70 6.63
N VAL A 16 6.42 7.30 5.46
CA VAL A 16 6.76 8.71 5.24
C VAL A 16 5.68 9.32 4.38
N GLN A 17 4.99 10.32 4.90
CA GLN A 17 4.04 11.13 4.14
C GLN A 17 4.84 12.05 3.23
N THR A 18 4.94 11.74 1.93
CA THR A 18 5.83 12.45 1.02
C THR A 18 5.22 13.74 0.48
N THR A 19 3.90 13.74 0.32
CA THR A 19 3.12 14.87 -0.20
C THR A 19 1.65 14.72 0.18
N TYR A 20 0.93 15.82 0.21
CA TYR A 20 -0.54 15.84 0.35
C TYR A 20 -1.25 16.05 -1.00
N GLN A 21 -0.49 16.10 -2.10
CA GLN A 21 -1.04 16.21 -3.45
C GLN A 21 -1.47 14.86 -4.01
N CYS A 22 -2.64 14.82 -4.66
CA CYS A 22 -3.12 13.64 -5.39
C CYS A 22 -3.80 14.04 -6.69
N ASN A 23 -3.66 13.20 -7.69
CA ASN A 23 -4.36 13.31 -8.97
C ASN A 23 -5.61 12.42 -9.07
N MET A 24 -6.09 11.92 -7.92
CA MET A 24 -7.34 11.18 -7.76
C MET A 24 -8.14 11.73 -6.58
N ALA A 25 -9.45 11.44 -6.56
CA ALA A 25 -10.37 11.82 -5.50
C ALA A 25 -11.17 10.60 -5.03
N CYS A 26 -10.45 9.61 -4.47
CA CYS A 26 -11.05 8.34 -4.05
C CYS A 26 -12.12 8.56 -2.98
N ALA A 27 -13.25 7.85 -3.11
CA ALA A 27 -14.38 7.96 -2.20
C ALA A 27 -14.06 7.51 -0.76
N ASN A 28 -13.04 6.65 -0.58
CA ASN A 28 -12.57 6.14 0.71
C ASN A 28 -11.22 6.74 1.13
N CYS A 29 -10.90 7.95 0.68
CA CYS A 29 -9.65 8.59 1.06
C CYS A 29 -9.64 8.96 2.54
N TYR A 30 -8.62 8.51 3.27
CA TYR A 30 -8.47 8.79 4.70
C TYR A 30 -7.90 10.20 4.99
N LEU A 31 -7.44 10.93 3.97
CA LEU A 31 -6.84 12.25 4.16
C LEU A 31 -7.86 13.38 4.31
N GLY A 32 -9.13 13.16 3.91
CA GLY A 32 -10.16 14.17 4.06
C GLY A 32 -9.72 15.55 3.56
N ASP A 33 -9.85 16.58 4.41
CA ASP A 33 -9.54 17.98 4.09
C ASP A 33 -8.04 18.29 3.94
N MET A 34 -7.17 17.34 4.26
CA MET A 34 -5.74 17.47 4.00
C MET A 34 -5.39 17.25 2.52
N LEU A 35 -6.27 16.54 1.78
CA LEU A 35 -6.02 16.22 0.39
C LEU A 35 -5.94 17.50 -0.47
N ASN A 36 -4.82 17.66 -1.19
CA ASN A 36 -4.54 18.82 -2.04
C ASN A 36 -4.56 20.18 -1.30
N ASN A 37 -4.43 20.16 0.02
CA ASN A 37 -4.42 21.37 0.82
C ASN A 37 -2.99 21.97 0.85
N PRO A 38 -2.81 23.20 0.36
CA PRO A 38 -1.48 23.84 0.25
C PRO A 38 -0.85 24.19 1.60
N LYS A 39 -1.59 24.09 2.71
CA LYS A 39 -1.03 24.29 4.05
C LYS A 39 -0.10 23.15 4.48
N PHE A 40 -0.20 21.98 3.84
CA PHE A 40 0.63 20.82 4.15
C PHE A 40 1.77 20.72 3.12
N PRO A 41 3.02 21.03 3.50
CA PRO A 41 4.16 20.98 2.58
C PRO A 41 4.58 19.55 2.26
N ASP A 42 5.29 19.38 1.16
CA ASP A 42 6.01 18.16 0.85
C ASP A 42 7.12 17.89 1.88
N VAL A 43 7.55 16.64 1.99
CA VAL A 43 8.63 16.26 2.90
C VAL A 43 9.94 16.99 2.55
N ASP A 44 10.58 17.57 3.57
CA ASP A 44 11.90 18.21 3.43
C ASP A 44 12.98 17.14 3.29
N VAL A 45 13.71 17.18 2.18
CA VAL A 45 14.72 16.16 1.83
C VAL A 45 15.87 16.13 2.83
N LYS A 46 16.31 17.30 3.35
CA LYS A 46 17.44 17.36 4.30
C LYS A 46 17.03 16.79 5.66
N LYS A 47 15.87 17.18 6.16
CA LYS A 47 15.33 16.66 7.42
C LYS A 47 15.05 15.16 7.32
N PHE A 48 14.52 14.70 6.17
CA PHE A 48 14.34 13.29 5.89
C PHE A 48 15.67 12.53 5.94
N GLU A 49 16.72 13.02 5.26
CA GLU A 49 18.05 12.41 5.29
C GLU A 49 18.61 12.35 6.71
N ASP A 50 18.40 13.40 7.52
CA ASP A 50 18.81 13.43 8.92
C ASP A 50 18.15 12.36 9.79
N VAL A 51 16.87 12.05 9.53
CA VAL A 51 16.19 10.93 10.19
C VAL A 51 16.77 9.59 9.74
N ILE A 52 16.84 9.38 8.41
CA ILE A 52 17.24 8.10 7.82
C ILE A 52 18.64 7.68 8.25
N LYS A 53 19.59 8.62 8.30
CA LYS A 53 20.98 8.31 8.70
C LYS A 53 21.13 7.89 10.16
N ARG A 54 20.16 8.23 11.04
CA ARG A 54 20.16 7.92 12.47
C ARG A 54 19.43 6.64 12.83
N LEU A 55 18.73 6.02 11.90
CA LEU A 55 18.02 4.76 12.17
C LEU A 55 18.98 3.63 12.48
N PRO A 56 18.82 2.91 13.61
CA PRO A 56 19.80 1.93 14.09
C PRO A 56 19.81 0.63 13.27
N ASN A 57 18.68 0.28 12.67
CA ASN A 57 18.48 -0.99 12.00
C ASN A 57 18.06 -0.82 10.55
N LYS A 58 18.30 -1.85 9.75
CA LYS A 58 17.82 -1.92 8.38
C LYS A 58 16.29 -1.91 8.35
N THR A 59 15.72 -0.79 7.95
CA THR A 59 14.29 -0.50 8.01
C THR A 59 13.68 -0.48 6.60
N HIS A 60 12.43 -0.91 6.47
CA HIS A 60 11.63 -0.68 5.27
C HIS A 60 11.05 0.73 5.32
N ILE A 61 11.54 1.62 4.47
CA ILE A 61 11.00 2.98 4.33
C ILE A 61 9.89 2.95 3.29
N ARG A 62 8.68 3.22 3.75
CA ARG A 62 7.47 3.18 2.92
C ARG A 62 7.03 4.58 2.58
N PHE A 63 7.25 4.97 1.33
CA PHE A 63 6.73 6.21 0.80
C PHE A 63 5.22 6.10 0.61
N ILE A 64 4.49 6.91 1.33
CA ILE A 64 3.05 7.11 1.23
C ILE A 64 2.78 8.60 1.03
N GLY A 65 1.54 8.94 0.93
CA GLY A 65 1.10 10.30 0.82
C GLY A 65 -0.30 10.30 0.27
N ALA A 66 -0.77 11.46 -0.24
CA ALA A 66 -1.89 11.44 -1.13
C ALA A 66 -1.51 10.60 -2.37
N GLU A 67 -0.49 11.05 -3.13
CA GLU A 67 0.13 10.24 -4.19
C GLU A 67 1.65 10.52 -4.26
N PRO A 68 2.49 9.59 -3.80
CA PRO A 68 3.95 9.81 -3.73
C PRO A 68 4.61 10.18 -5.05
N THR A 69 4.06 9.69 -6.17
CA THR A 69 4.64 9.98 -7.50
C THR A 69 4.48 11.44 -7.93
N LEU A 70 3.70 12.25 -7.22
CA LEU A 70 3.58 13.67 -7.46
C LEU A 70 4.64 14.50 -6.73
N ASN A 71 5.32 13.93 -5.73
CA ASN A 71 6.45 14.58 -5.10
C ASN A 71 7.65 14.63 -6.06
N ASN A 72 8.17 15.83 -6.33
CA ASN A 72 9.25 16.03 -7.28
C ASN A 72 10.59 15.46 -6.81
N ASP A 73 10.79 15.33 -5.51
CA ASP A 73 12.01 14.79 -4.91
C ASP A 73 11.96 13.27 -4.66
N LEU A 74 10.89 12.57 -5.08
CA LEU A 74 10.69 11.16 -4.76
C LEU A 74 11.90 10.29 -5.13
N PHE A 75 12.51 10.47 -6.30
CA PHE A 75 13.69 9.70 -6.70
C PHE A 75 14.86 9.94 -5.75
N LYS A 76 15.07 11.17 -5.32
CA LYS A 76 16.12 11.54 -4.36
C LYS A 76 15.88 10.93 -2.98
N LEU A 77 14.62 10.90 -2.51
CA LEU A 77 14.25 10.25 -1.26
C LEU A 77 14.54 8.73 -1.31
N ILE A 78 14.28 8.09 -2.46
CA ILE A 78 14.60 6.68 -2.70
C ILE A 78 16.11 6.45 -2.65
N GLU A 79 16.89 7.28 -3.34
CA GLU A 79 18.36 7.21 -3.38
C GLU A 79 18.98 7.42 -2.00
N ILE A 80 18.51 8.37 -1.21
CA ILE A 80 18.90 8.58 0.19
C ILE A 80 18.62 7.32 1.01
N THR A 81 17.42 6.76 0.88
CA THR A 81 17.05 5.52 1.58
C THR A 81 18.03 4.38 1.26
N ARG A 82 18.42 4.24 0.00
CA ARG A 82 19.40 3.23 -0.45
C ARG A 82 20.82 3.52 0.02
N LYS A 83 21.23 4.79 0.01
CA LYS A 83 22.55 5.27 0.49
C LYS A 83 22.80 4.79 1.93
N TYR A 84 21.79 4.88 2.79
CA TYR A 84 21.87 4.42 4.19
C TYR A 84 21.45 2.95 4.39
N LYS A 85 21.42 2.13 3.31
CA LYS A 85 21.18 0.69 3.33
C LYS A 85 19.78 0.26 3.80
N HIS A 86 18.82 1.19 3.83
CA HIS A 86 17.42 0.88 4.06
C HIS A 86 16.73 0.37 2.78
N ARG A 87 15.49 -0.12 2.90
CA ARG A 87 14.73 -0.73 1.80
C ARG A 87 13.55 0.16 1.41
N PRO A 88 13.64 0.92 0.30
CA PRO A 88 12.52 1.74 -0.17
C PRO A 88 11.41 0.88 -0.73
N ASN A 89 10.19 1.24 -0.40
CA ASN A 89 8.97 0.78 -1.05
C ASN A 89 7.94 1.92 -1.07
N MET A 90 6.88 1.78 -1.87
CA MET A 90 5.91 2.84 -2.08
C MET A 90 4.50 2.26 -2.18
N LEU A 91 3.50 2.98 -1.68
CA LEU A 91 2.09 2.77 -2.02
C LEU A 91 1.67 3.87 -2.99
N THR A 92 1.06 3.50 -4.12
CA THR A 92 0.68 4.44 -5.17
C THR A 92 -0.63 4.07 -5.83
N ASN A 93 -1.34 5.06 -6.33
CA ASN A 93 -2.49 4.87 -7.21
C ASN A 93 -2.09 4.35 -8.60
N GLY A 94 -0.82 4.48 -8.97
CA GLY A 94 -0.22 3.92 -10.17
C GLY A 94 -0.42 4.73 -11.46
N LEU A 95 -1.14 5.84 -11.48
CA LEU A 95 -1.44 6.55 -12.73
C LEU A 95 -0.16 7.00 -13.45
N LYS A 96 0.83 7.51 -12.72
CA LYS A 96 2.10 7.95 -13.31
C LYS A 96 2.97 6.79 -13.81
N LEU A 97 2.76 5.58 -13.28
CA LEU A 97 3.45 4.36 -13.71
C LEU A 97 2.96 3.84 -15.08
N ALA A 98 1.85 4.38 -15.60
CA ALA A 98 1.48 4.14 -17.00
C ALA A 98 2.51 4.69 -18.00
N GLN A 99 3.40 5.59 -17.56
CA GLN A 99 4.57 6.07 -18.28
C GLN A 99 5.75 5.12 -17.99
N GLU A 100 6.19 4.35 -18.98
CA GLU A 100 7.23 3.34 -18.79
C GLU A 100 8.55 3.92 -18.28
N ASP A 101 8.95 5.10 -18.77
CA ASP A 101 10.20 5.73 -18.38
C ASP A 101 10.20 6.17 -16.90
N TYR A 102 9.04 6.50 -16.34
CA TYR A 102 8.91 6.74 -14.92
C TYR A 102 9.20 5.47 -14.10
N VAL A 103 8.69 4.31 -14.55
CA VAL A 103 8.98 3.01 -13.90
C VAL A 103 10.46 2.66 -13.98
N LYS A 104 11.11 2.91 -15.13
CA LYS A 104 12.57 2.74 -15.29
C LYS A 104 13.34 3.66 -14.32
N GLY A 105 12.90 4.91 -14.17
CA GLY A 105 13.46 5.87 -13.21
C GLY A 105 13.37 5.36 -11.77
N LEU A 106 12.20 4.90 -11.32
CA LEU A 106 12.02 4.29 -10.01
C LEU A 106 12.97 3.10 -9.78
N LYS A 107 13.09 2.24 -10.78
CA LYS A 107 13.99 1.09 -10.70
C LYS A 107 15.46 1.52 -10.60
N LYS A 108 15.88 2.51 -11.39
CA LYS A 108 17.23 3.10 -11.37
C LYS A 108 17.56 3.72 -10.02
N SER A 109 16.62 4.44 -9.40
CA SER A 109 16.80 5.03 -8.06
C SER A 109 16.88 3.99 -6.93
N GLY A 110 16.58 2.71 -7.23
CA GLY A 110 16.71 1.60 -6.28
C GLY A 110 15.41 1.13 -5.64
N MET A 111 14.25 1.53 -6.17
CA MET A 111 12.97 0.95 -5.78
C MET A 111 12.94 -0.54 -6.10
N THR A 112 12.50 -1.36 -5.13
CA THR A 112 12.49 -2.82 -5.28
C THR A 112 11.08 -3.37 -5.52
N TRP A 113 10.09 -2.85 -4.79
CA TRP A 113 8.70 -3.21 -4.97
C TRP A 113 7.78 -2.02 -4.68
N ILE A 114 6.59 -2.08 -5.21
CA ILE A 114 5.54 -1.08 -5.04
C ILE A 114 4.22 -1.73 -4.66
N GLY A 115 3.43 -1.06 -3.84
CA GLY A 115 2.04 -1.38 -3.60
C GLY A 115 1.17 -0.58 -4.57
N LEU A 116 0.57 -1.26 -5.52
CA LEU A 116 -0.27 -0.67 -6.56
C LEU A 116 -1.75 -0.82 -6.20
N SER A 117 -2.47 0.27 -6.05
CA SER A 117 -3.90 0.25 -5.75
C SER A 117 -4.72 -0.06 -7.00
N MET A 118 -5.52 -1.16 -6.96
CA MET A 118 -6.22 -1.69 -8.12
C MET A 118 -7.65 -2.13 -7.77
N ASN A 119 -8.43 -1.23 -7.14
CA ASN A 119 -9.76 -1.52 -6.61
C ASN A 119 -10.80 -1.97 -7.66
N GLY A 120 -10.64 -1.57 -8.92
CA GLY A 120 -11.53 -1.95 -10.01
C GLY A 120 -10.97 -3.05 -10.94
N GLY A 121 -9.70 -3.50 -10.76
CA GLY A 121 -9.11 -4.45 -11.68
C GLY A 121 -9.18 -3.97 -13.14
N LEU A 122 -9.94 -4.67 -13.98
CA LEU A 122 -10.18 -4.32 -15.39
C LEU A 122 -11.50 -3.55 -15.61
N ASP A 123 -12.25 -3.23 -14.54
CA ASP A 123 -13.59 -2.68 -14.60
C ASP A 123 -13.61 -1.19 -14.22
N ASP A 124 -13.95 -0.32 -15.19
CA ASP A 124 -14.05 1.12 -14.98
C ASP A 124 -15.27 1.53 -14.14
N GLU A 125 -16.35 0.76 -14.10
CA GLU A 125 -17.51 1.11 -13.28
C GLU A 125 -17.19 0.92 -11.79
N VAL A 126 -16.41 -0.09 -11.45
CA VAL A 126 -15.89 -0.26 -10.09
C VAL A 126 -14.93 0.89 -9.75
N TYR A 127 -14.03 1.29 -10.66
CA TYR A 127 -13.16 2.44 -10.42
C TYR A 127 -13.93 3.75 -10.22
N LYS A 128 -15.02 3.98 -10.96
CA LYS A 128 -15.87 5.16 -10.74
C LYS A 128 -16.40 5.19 -9.31
N ARG A 129 -16.83 4.04 -8.78
CA ARG A 129 -17.40 3.95 -7.44
C ARG A 129 -16.35 4.15 -6.35
N PHE A 130 -15.20 3.49 -6.44
CA PHE A 130 -14.17 3.52 -5.39
C PHE A 130 -13.20 4.69 -5.56
N ASP A 131 -12.78 4.94 -6.78
CA ASP A 131 -11.67 5.83 -7.11
C ASP A 131 -12.14 7.12 -7.82
N ASN A 132 -13.46 7.27 -8.01
CA ASN A 132 -14.12 8.42 -8.61
C ASN A 132 -13.62 8.76 -10.03
N GLY A 133 -13.37 7.75 -10.86
CA GLY A 133 -12.90 7.94 -12.23
C GLY A 133 -12.73 6.64 -13.02
N LYS A 134 -12.42 6.76 -14.30
CA LYS A 134 -12.16 5.63 -15.21
C LYS A 134 -10.66 5.40 -15.33
N TYR A 135 -10.14 4.41 -14.63
CA TYR A 135 -8.69 4.20 -14.52
C TYR A 135 -8.20 2.83 -14.96
N ALA A 136 -9.08 1.92 -15.40
CA ALA A 136 -8.71 0.54 -15.74
C ALA A 136 -7.55 0.49 -16.73
N LYS A 137 -7.65 1.19 -17.87
CA LYS A 137 -6.61 1.20 -18.91
C LYS A 137 -5.25 1.70 -18.39
N LEU A 138 -5.23 2.78 -17.61
CA LEU A 138 -3.98 3.35 -17.08
C LEU A 138 -3.35 2.44 -16.03
N LYS A 139 -4.17 1.89 -15.13
CA LYS A 139 -3.68 1.00 -14.06
C LYS A 139 -3.20 -0.34 -14.61
N MET A 140 -3.87 -0.90 -15.64
CA MET A 140 -3.37 -2.09 -16.33
C MET A 140 -2.03 -1.82 -17.02
N ARG A 141 -1.87 -0.67 -17.68
CA ARG A 141 -0.60 -0.26 -18.28
C ARG A 141 0.49 -0.07 -17.22
N ALA A 142 0.16 0.51 -16.07
CA ALA A 142 1.08 0.63 -14.94
C ALA A 142 1.57 -0.74 -14.44
N LEU A 143 0.66 -1.68 -14.26
CA LEU A 143 0.97 -3.06 -13.87
C LEU A 143 1.88 -3.74 -14.90
N GLU A 144 1.54 -3.61 -16.19
CA GLU A 144 2.35 -4.13 -17.29
C GLU A 144 3.77 -3.55 -17.29
N ASN A 145 3.91 -2.23 -17.16
CA ASN A 145 5.21 -1.57 -17.10
C ASN A 145 6.05 -2.04 -15.91
N CYS A 146 5.44 -2.27 -14.75
CA CYS A 146 6.13 -2.81 -13.58
C CYS A 146 6.67 -4.22 -13.85
N ILE A 147 5.84 -5.13 -14.35
CA ILE A 147 6.23 -6.50 -14.65
C ILE A 147 7.31 -6.54 -15.74
N LYS A 148 7.13 -5.77 -16.82
CA LYS A 148 8.09 -5.63 -17.93
C LYS A 148 9.47 -5.21 -17.43
N ASN A 149 9.54 -4.19 -16.59
CA ASN A 149 10.78 -3.58 -16.10
C ASN A 149 11.32 -4.20 -14.80
N ASN A 150 10.81 -5.37 -14.39
CA ASN A 150 11.27 -6.07 -13.19
C ASN A 150 11.16 -5.24 -11.90
N LEU A 151 10.15 -4.40 -11.79
CA LEU A 151 9.73 -3.75 -10.56
C LEU A 151 8.57 -4.56 -9.97
N VAL A 152 8.78 -5.14 -8.78
CA VAL A 152 7.82 -6.09 -8.20
C VAL A 152 6.53 -5.39 -7.79
N PRO A 153 5.35 -5.73 -8.37
CA PRO A 153 4.08 -5.16 -7.93
C PRO A 153 3.47 -5.99 -6.80
N HIS A 154 3.10 -5.33 -5.71
CA HIS A 154 2.15 -5.81 -4.73
C HIS A 154 0.80 -5.18 -5.02
N ILE A 155 -0.14 -5.97 -5.48
CA ILE A 155 -1.46 -5.53 -5.90
C ILE A 155 -2.34 -5.37 -4.65
N ASN A 156 -2.83 -4.17 -4.38
CA ASN A 156 -3.75 -3.89 -3.29
C ASN A 156 -5.16 -3.68 -3.83
N VAL A 157 -6.10 -4.46 -3.33
CA VAL A 157 -7.51 -4.38 -3.69
C VAL A 157 -8.32 -4.24 -2.42
N ILE A 158 -9.15 -3.20 -2.36
CA ILE A 158 -10.19 -3.07 -1.35
C ILE A 158 -11.44 -3.72 -1.91
N ILE A 159 -12.07 -4.62 -1.15
CA ILE A 159 -13.24 -5.35 -1.59
C ILE A 159 -14.47 -5.10 -0.73
N ASP A 160 -15.60 -5.10 -1.39
CA ASP A 160 -16.93 -5.25 -0.83
C ASP A 160 -17.76 -6.20 -1.73
N PRO A 161 -19.03 -6.50 -1.39
CA PRO A 161 -19.85 -7.42 -2.20
C PRO A 161 -19.97 -7.04 -3.68
N SER A 162 -19.85 -5.76 -4.02
CA SER A 162 -20.05 -5.28 -5.39
C SER A 162 -18.85 -5.49 -6.32
N ASN A 163 -17.63 -5.72 -5.79
CA ASN A 163 -16.43 -5.80 -6.61
C ASN A 163 -15.63 -7.11 -6.49
N ILE A 164 -16.11 -8.12 -5.78
CA ILE A 164 -15.43 -9.42 -5.68
C ILE A 164 -15.14 -10.01 -7.06
N HIS A 165 -16.04 -9.82 -8.02
CA HIS A 165 -15.93 -10.34 -9.38
C HIS A 165 -14.67 -9.91 -10.14
N ILE A 166 -14.03 -8.80 -9.74
CA ILE A 166 -12.81 -8.30 -10.39
C ILE A 166 -11.57 -9.15 -10.09
N LEU A 167 -11.56 -9.91 -8.98
CA LEU A 167 -10.35 -10.59 -8.49
C LEU A 167 -9.85 -11.66 -9.47
N GLN A 168 -10.75 -12.51 -9.99
CA GLN A 168 -10.36 -13.58 -10.91
C GLN A 168 -9.82 -13.05 -12.24
N PRO A 169 -10.46 -12.08 -12.94
CA PRO A 169 -9.90 -11.46 -14.12
C PRO A 169 -8.55 -10.78 -13.87
N LEU A 170 -8.38 -10.13 -12.71
CA LEU A 170 -7.14 -9.47 -12.34
C LEU A 170 -6.00 -10.47 -12.14
N ILE A 171 -6.23 -11.58 -11.42
CA ILE A 171 -5.25 -12.66 -11.24
C ILE A 171 -4.85 -13.24 -12.61
N SER A 172 -5.82 -13.53 -13.46
CA SER A 172 -5.59 -14.04 -14.81
C SER A 172 -4.75 -13.09 -15.65
N HIS A 173 -5.02 -11.79 -15.55
CA HIS A 173 -4.26 -10.76 -16.25
C HIS A 173 -2.80 -10.67 -15.77
N ILE A 174 -2.57 -10.73 -14.45
CA ILE A 174 -1.21 -10.77 -13.87
C ILE A 174 -0.43 -11.97 -14.42
N ILE A 175 -1.05 -13.16 -14.43
CA ILE A 175 -0.43 -14.39 -14.97
C ILE A 175 -0.10 -14.23 -16.45
N SER A 176 -1.02 -13.67 -17.24
CA SER A 176 -0.82 -13.39 -18.68
C SER A 176 0.38 -12.46 -18.92
N LEU A 177 0.49 -11.36 -18.14
CA LEU A 177 1.63 -10.44 -18.24
C LEU A 177 2.95 -11.13 -17.83
N CYS A 178 2.93 -11.94 -16.78
CA CYS A 178 4.11 -12.71 -16.38
C CYS A 178 4.56 -13.69 -17.47
N LYS A 179 3.62 -14.34 -18.15
CA LYS A 179 3.91 -15.19 -19.32
C LYS A 179 4.50 -14.37 -20.47
N LYS A 180 3.88 -13.25 -20.83
CA LYS A 180 4.31 -12.34 -21.90
C LYS A 180 5.75 -11.88 -21.71
N TYR A 181 6.12 -11.49 -20.48
CA TYR A 181 7.45 -10.97 -20.17
C TYR A 181 8.41 -11.99 -19.57
N LYS A 182 8.06 -13.28 -19.62
CA LYS A 182 8.86 -14.41 -19.11
C LYS A 182 9.30 -14.20 -17.65
N ARG A 183 8.38 -13.68 -16.80
CA ARG A 183 8.62 -13.45 -15.37
C ARG A 183 8.07 -14.64 -14.57
N LYS A 184 8.94 -15.42 -13.97
CA LYS A 184 8.54 -16.49 -13.04
C LYS A 184 8.20 -15.89 -11.69
N ILE A 185 6.99 -16.14 -11.20
CA ILE A 185 6.54 -15.69 -9.88
C ILE A 185 7.15 -16.58 -8.81
N GLY A 186 7.77 -15.99 -7.79
CA GLY A 186 8.43 -16.72 -6.71
C GLY A 186 9.39 -15.84 -5.91
N PRO A 187 10.37 -16.40 -5.20
CA PRO A 187 11.22 -15.65 -4.28
C PRO A 187 12.00 -14.49 -4.93
N HIS A 188 12.36 -14.61 -6.21
CA HIS A 188 13.09 -13.56 -6.95
C HIS A 188 12.18 -12.51 -7.58
N PHE A 189 10.89 -12.81 -7.73
CA PHE A 189 9.86 -11.90 -8.23
C PHE A 189 8.56 -12.16 -7.47
N PRO A 190 8.50 -11.77 -6.17
CA PRO A 190 7.43 -12.13 -5.26
C PRO A 190 6.20 -11.23 -5.42
N ILE A 191 5.41 -11.47 -6.48
CA ILE A 191 4.12 -10.77 -6.62
C ILE A 191 3.21 -11.14 -5.45
N MET A 192 2.60 -10.12 -4.85
CA MET A 192 1.63 -10.27 -3.78
C MET A 192 0.28 -9.69 -4.19
N LEU A 193 -0.78 -10.46 -4.01
CA LEU A 193 -2.15 -9.96 -4.03
C LEU A 193 -2.57 -9.68 -2.58
N ARG A 194 -2.84 -8.42 -2.28
CA ARG A 194 -3.35 -8.01 -0.98
C ARG A 194 -4.80 -7.59 -1.08
N VAL A 195 -5.66 -8.37 -0.46
CA VAL A 195 -7.09 -8.11 -0.35
C VAL A 195 -7.36 -7.47 1.01
N LYS A 196 -8.10 -6.38 1.02
CA LYS A 196 -8.50 -5.67 2.23
C LYS A 196 -10.01 -5.53 2.26
N SER A 197 -10.61 -5.64 3.42
CA SER A 197 -11.99 -5.20 3.59
C SER A 197 -12.07 -3.67 3.38
N ILE A 198 -13.25 -3.20 3.00
CA ILE A 198 -13.53 -1.77 3.00
C ILE A 198 -13.65 -1.34 4.46
N GLY A 199 -12.79 -0.41 4.88
CA GLY A 199 -12.92 0.21 6.20
C GLY A 199 -14.08 1.20 6.21
N LYS A 200 -14.61 1.51 7.39
CA LYS A 200 -15.58 2.60 7.57
C LYS A 200 -14.87 3.95 7.44
N MET A 201 -14.52 4.32 6.20
CA MET A 201 -13.76 5.54 5.90
C MET A 201 -14.39 6.28 4.71
N GLY A 202 -14.35 7.59 4.76
CA GLY A 202 -14.89 8.44 3.69
C GLY A 202 -16.38 8.15 3.46
N ASN A 203 -16.78 7.96 2.22
CA ASN A 203 -18.19 7.72 1.82
C ASN A 203 -18.68 6.28 2.08
N PHE A 204 -17.90 5.43 2.75
CA PHE A 204 -18.22 4.02 2.98
C PHE A 204 -18.53 3.69 4.45
N LEU A 205 -18.97 4.67 5.24
CA LEU A 205 -19.32 4.52 6.67
C LEU A 205 -20.36 3.41 6.91
N ASP A 206 -21.35 3.30 6.03
CA ASP A 206 -22.46 2.33 6.13
C ASP A 206 -22.26 1.08 5.25
N SER A 207 -21.07 0.90 4.65
CA SER A 207 -20.80 -0.22 3.78
C SER A 207 -20.63 -1.52 4.57
N HIS A 208 -21.11 -2.63 3.99
CA HIS A 208 -20.81 -3.96 4.54
C HIS A 208 -19.31 -4.23 4.47
N THR A 209 -18.73 -4.53 5.60
CA THR A 209 -17.30 -4.82 5.72
C THR A 209 -17.11 -6.32 5.90
N PHE A 210 -16.38 -6.96 5.00
CA PHE A 210 -16.04 -8.37 5.14
C PHE A 210 -15.11 -8.62 6.32
N THR A 211 -15.45 -9.63 7.11
CA THR A 211 -14.55 -10.18 8.11
C THR A 211 -13.36 -10.90 7.46
N ILE A 212 -12.30 -11.12 8.22
CA ILE A 212 -11.14 -11.88 7.73
C ILE A 212 -11.51 -13.29 7.27
N TYR A 213 -12.46 -13.96 7.93
CA TYR A 213 -12.90 -15.32 7.59
C TYR A 213 -13.73 -15.37 6.30
N GLU A 214 -14.58 -14.37 6.06
CA GLU A 214 -15.30 -14.24 4.79
C GLU A 214 -14.33 -14.02 3.63
N MET A 215 -13.34 -13.13 3.81
CA MET A 215 -12.29 -12.90 2.79
C MET A 215 -11.44 -14.15 2.53
N ILE A 216 -11.13 -14.96 3.56
CA ILE A 216 -10.46 -16.25 3.39
C ILE A 216 -11.32 -17.20 2.55
N SER A 217 -12.63 -17.25 2.82
CA SER A 217 -13.57 -18.06 2.05
C SER A 217 -13.65 -17.64 0.59
N ILE A 218 -13.74 -16.33 0.34
CA ILE A 218 -13.69 -15.75 -1.01
C ILE A 218 -12.41 -16.18 -1.74
N MET A 219 -11.27 -16.06 -1.08
CA MET A 219 -9.99 -16.44 -1.70
C MET A 219 -9.88 -17.94 -1.97
N ARG A 220 -10.39 -18.81 -1.07
CA ARG A 220 -10.46 -20.26 -1.31
C ARG A 220 -11.27 -20.61 -2.56
N ASN A 221 -12.41 -19.95 -2.74
CA ASN A 221 -13.25 -20.16 -3.92
C ASN A 221 -12.56 -19.71 -5.24
N LEU A 222 -11.67 -18.73 -5.17
CA LEU A 222 -10.99 -18.17 -6.34
C LEU A 222 -9.71 -18.93 -6.74
N VAL A 223 -8.91 -19.35 -5.76
CA VAL A 223 -7.55 -19.86 -6.01
C VAL A 223 -7.31 -21.28 -5.48
N GLY A 224 -8.35 -21.92 -4.95
CA GLY A 224 -8.27 -23.23 -4.32
C GLY A 224 -7.85 -23.18 -2.86
N ASP A 225 -7.50 -24.34 -2.32
CA ASP A 225 -7.14 -24.44 -0.90
C ASP A 225 -5.93 -23.59 -0.55
N ILE A 226 -6.13 -22.72 0.44
CA ILE A 226 -5.10 -21.89 1.03
C ILE A 226 -4.99 -22.19 2.53
N VAL A 227 -3.77 -22.12 3.05
CA VAL A 227 -3.49 -22.26 4.50
C VAL A 227 -3.16 -20.87 5.04
N PRO A 228 -4.10 -20.20 5.73
CA PRO A 228 -3.85 -18.89 6.29
C PRO A 228 -2.84 -18.94 7.44
N ASN A 229 -1.81 -18.09 7.36
CA ASN A 229 -0.85 -17.91 8.43
C ASN A 229 -1.08 -16.54 9.08
N PHE A 230 -1.48 -16.54 10.34
CA PHE A 230 -1.73 -15.35 11.15
C PHE A 230 -0.46 -14.85 11.88
N THR A 231 0.66 -15.56 11.77
CA THR A 231 1.93 -15.11 12.36
C THR A 231 2.75 -14.43 11.29
N ILE A 232 3.03 -13.15 11.47
CA ILE A 232 3.78 -12.32 10.52
C ILE A 232 4.99 -11.73 11.23
N ASP A 233 6.21 -12.06 10.77
CA ASP A 233 7.48 -11.68 11.38
C ASP A 233 7.51 -12.00 12.89
N GLY A 234 7.00 -13.19 13.26
CA GLY A 234 6.97 -13.67 14.65
C GLY A 234 5.85 -13.09 15.53
N VAL A 235 5.04 -12.17 15.01
CA VAL A 235 3.92 -11.57 15.73
C VAL A 235 2.61 -12.23 15.29
N LYS A 236 1.79 -12.67 16.24
CA LYS A 236 0.45 -13.19 15.98
C LYS A 236 -0.50 -12.01 15.72
N GLU A 237 -1.12 -12.01 14.56
CA GLU A 237 -2.12 -11.04 14.14
C GLU A 237 -3.53 -11.64 14.25
N THR A 238 -4.53 -10.83 14.53
CA THR A 238 -5.94 -11.27 14.60
C THR A 238 -6.72 -10.94 13.34
N ASN A 239 -6.38 -9.84 12.68
CA ASN A 239 -7.07 -9.28 11.53
C ASN A 239 -6.26 -9.29 10.24
N THR A 240 -5.09 -9.90 10.25
CA THR A 240 -4.24 -10.03 9.07
C THR A 240 -3.68 -11.44 8.99
N CYS A 241 -3.80 -12.05 7.81
CA CYS A 241 -3.12 -13.31 7.51
C CYS A 241 -2.41 -13.26 6.17
N THR A 242 -1.41 -14.12 6.01
CA THR A 242 -0.71 -14.38 4.75
C THR A 242 -0.95 -15.81 4.32
N PHE A 243 -0.87 -16.06 3.02
CA PHE A 243 -0.96 -17.39 2.43
C PHE A 243 -0.21 -17.40 1.10
N ASP A 244 -0.09 -18.53 0.49
CA ASP A 244 0.39 -18.64 -0.89
C ASP A 244 -0.53 -19.55 -1.71
N PHE A 245 -0.50 -19.40 -3.03
CA PHE A 245 -1.23 -20.24 -3.95
C PHE A 245 -0.45 -20.45 -5.25
N LYS A 246 -0.69 -21.60 -5.90
CA LYS A 246 0.00 -21.97 -7.13
C LYS A 246 -0.64 -21.31 -8.34
N THR A 247 0.17 -20.88 -9.28
CA THR A 247 -0.25 -20.41 -10.60
C THR A 247 0.57 -21.11 -11.70
N SER A 248 0.17 -20.99 -12.95
CA SER A 248 0.97 -21.49 -14.07
C SER A 248 2.33 -20.82 -14.24
N MET A 249 2.53 -19.65 -13.62
CA MET A 249 3.79 -18.90 -13.66
C MET A 249 4.61 -19.01 -12.38
N GLY A 250 4.17 -19.84 -11.42
CA GLY A 250 4.83 -20.08 -10.14
C GLY A 250 3.96 -19.78 -8.93
N LYS A 251 4.58 -19.62 -7.77
CA LYS A 251 3.90 -19.40 -6.50
C LYS A 251 3.65 -17.90 -6.26
N MET A 252 2.38 -17.52 -6.17
CA MET A 252 1.95 -16.16 -5.83
C MET A 252 1.66 -16.04 -4.34
N TYR A 253 1.98 -14.88 -3.76
CA TYR A 253 1.72 -14.60 -2.35
C TYR A 253 0.39 -13.88 -2.19
N GLY A 254 -0.35 -14.24 -1.15
CA GLY A 254 -1.58 -13.59 -0.75
C GLY A 254 -1.46 -12.94 0.63
N LYS A 255 -2.15 -11.85 0.82
CA LYS A 255 -2.33 -11.22 2.13
C LYS A 255 -3.76 -10.71 2.26
N ILE A 256 -4.42 -11.09 3.34
CA ILE A 256 -5.74 -10.58 3.69
C ILE A 256 -5.57 -9.64 4.89
N THR A 257 -6.25 -8.50 4.87
CA THR A 257 -6.29 -7.58 6.02
C THR A 257 -7.73 -7.12 6.22
N ASP A 258 -8.28 -7.43 7.36
CA ASP A 258 -9.53 -6.87 7.82
C ASP A 258 -9.26 -5.46 8.40
N TRP A 259 -9.96 -4.48 7.87
CA TRP A 259 -9.88 -3.07 8.31
C TRP A 259 -11.08 -2.70 9.16
N SER A 260 -11.69 -3.66 9.83
CA SER A 260 -12.68 -3.36 10.85
C SER A 260 -12.08 -2.39 11.88
N VAL A 261 -12.91 -1.50 12.33
CA VAL A 261 -12.59 -0.56 13.41
C VAL A 261 -13.19 -1.07 14.70
N ASP A 262 -12.61 -0.70 15.84
CA ASP A 262 -13.19 -0.90 17.16
C ASP A 262 -14.36 0.08 17.43
N ASP A 263 -14.91 0.01 18.62
CA ASP A 263 -16.04 0.87 19.04
C ASP A 263 -15.67 2.36 19.05
N ASP A 264 -14.37 2.69 19.13
CA ASP A 264 -13.85 4.05 19.09
C ASP A 264 -13.51 4.49 17.64
N GLY A 265 -13.81 3.66 16.64
CA GLY A 265 -13.53 3.94 15.23
C GLY A 265 -12.07 3.78 14.82
N LEU A 266 -11.23 3.23 15.70
CA LEU A 266 -9.82 2.97 15.40
C LEU A 266 -9.66 1.62 14.70
N PRO A 267 -8.76 1.51 13.72
CA PRO A 267 -8.45 0.23 13.10
C PRO A 267 -7.97 -0.78 14.13
N LEU A 268 -8.59 -1.97 14.17
CA LEU A 268 -8.21 -3.08 15.06
C LEU A 268 -6.75 -3.56 14.86
N THR A 269 -6.04 -3.02 13.89
CA THR A 269 -4.65 -3.33 13.61
C THR A 269 -3.71 -2.56 14.52
N ASN A 270 -3.62 -2.92 15.77
CA ASN A 270 -2.58 -2.41 16.65
C ASN A 270 -1.20 -3.01 16.28
N SER A 271 -0.72 -2.63 15.11
CA SER A 271 0.51 -3.18 14.55
C SER A 271 1.72 -2.52 15.20
N LYS A 272 2.28 -3.17 16.22
CA LYS A 272 3.60 -2.86 16.81
C LYS A 272 4.75 -2.88 15.76
N ARG A 273 4.43 -3.13 14.50
CA ARG A 273 5.38 -3.29 13.39
C ARG A 273 5.52 -2.08 12.51
N ARG A 274 4.64 -1.07 12.68
CA ARG A 274 4.60 0.10 11.81
C ARG A 274 4.72 1.37 12.61
N GLY A 275 5.70 2.18 12.24
CA GLY A 275 5.79 3.56 12.62
C GLY A 275 5.59 4.50 11.43
N ILE A 276 5.53 5.77 11.73
CA ILE A 276 5.52 6.88 10.78
C ILE A 276 6.57 7.90 11.20
N ILE A 277 7.24 8.48 10.22
CA ILE A 277 8.01 9.70 10.40
C ILE A 277 7.01 10.84 10.30
N THR A 278 6.82 11.55 11.41
CA THR A 278 5.86 12.65 11.54
C THR A 278 6.35 13.91 10.84
N ASP A 279 5.50 14.92 10.72
CA ASP A 279 5.85 16.23 10.15
C ASP A 279 6.97 16.95 10.95
N ASN A 280 7.11 16.60 12.24
CA ASN A 280 8.22 17.07 13.10
C ASN A 280 9.47 16.19 13.01
N TYR A 281 9.51 15.23 12.10
CA TYR A 281 10.63 14.30 11.88
C TYR A 281 10.98 13.44 13.11
N GLN A 282 9.98 13.17 13.95
CA GLN A 282 10.01 12.17 15.01
C GLN A 282 9.36 10.88 14.53
N ILE A 283 9.43 9.82 15.35
CA ILE A 283 8.81 8.55 15.02
C ILE A 283 7.68 8.27 16.00
N GLU A 284 6.50 7.96 15.46
CA GLU A 284 5.33 7.53 16.23
C GLU A 284 4.77 6.22 15.67
N PRO A 285 3.99 5.47 16.45
CA PRO A 285 3.18 4.38 15.92
C PRO A 285 2.24 4.89 14.82
N PHE A 286 2.12 4.14 13.73
CA PHE A 286 1.42 4.61 12.53
C PHE A 286 -0.05 5.00 12.78
N PHE A 287 -0.77 4.17 13.53
CA PHE A 287 -2.20 4.40 13.74
C PHE A 287 -2.48 5.48 14.80
N ASP A 288 -1.63 5.60 15.82
CA ASP A 288 -1.76 6.65 16.83
C ASP A 288 -1.59 8.05 16.20
N TYR A 289 -0.71 8.18 15.20
CA TYR A 289 -0.52 9.44 14.47
C TYR A 289 -1.77 9.84 13.69
N TYR A 290 -2.34 8.92 12.91
CA TYR A 290 -3.54 9.20 12.12
C TYR A 290 -4.79 9.36 12.96
N GLY A 291 -4.93 8.65 14.08
CA GLY A 291 -6.02 8.85 15.03
C GLY A 291 -6.05 10.27 15.61
N LYS A 292 -4.90 10.83 15.96
CA LYS A 292 -4.80 12.23 16.45
C LYS A 292 -5.20 13.27 15.38
N ILE A 293 -4.91 13.02 14.11
CA ILE A 293 -5.27 13.92 13.01
C ILE A 293 -6.79 13.95 12.85
N ASP A 294 -7.46 12.80 12.97
CA ASP A 294 -8.91 12.69 12.83
C ASP A 294 -9.64 13.42 13.96
N GLU A 295 -9.17 13.31 15.20
CA GLU A 295 -9.72 14.02 16.37
C GLU A 295 -9.61 15.55 16.27
N THR A 296 -8.58 16.08 15.61
CA THR A 296 -8.39 17.53 15.44
C THR A 296 -9.20 18.13 14.31
N GLN A 297 -9.64 17.31 13.34
CA GLN A 297 -10.35 17.77 12.13
C GLN A 297 -11.87 17.47 12.15
N HIS A 298 -12.30 16.49 12.94
CA HIS A 298 -13.70 16.17 13.18
C HIS A 298 -13.95 16.08 14.69
N PRO A 299 -14.09 17.21 15.40
CA PRO A 299 -14.61 17.17 16.76
C PRO A 299 -16.01 16.56 16.69
N ARG A 300 -16.17 15.42 17.36
CA ARG A 300 -17.42 14.63 17.46
C ARG A 300 -18.55 15.44 18.06
#